data_cb57182da078e6f3d51e553dbad27164
#
_entry.id   cb57182da078e6f3d51e553dbad27164
#
_cell.length_a   1.000
_cell.length_b   1.000
_cell.length_c   1.000
_cell.angle_alpha   90.00
_cell.angle_beta   90.00
_cell.angle_gamma   90.00
#
_symmetry.space_group_name_H-M   'P 1'
#
loop_
_entity.id
_entity.type
_entity.pdbx_description
1 polymer ?
#
loop_
_entity_poly.entity_id
_entity_poly.type
_entity_poly.pdbx_seq_one_letter_code
_entity_poly.pdbx_strand_id
1 'polypeptide(L)'
;MGALDGKVAIITGAGSGIGRASALRFAAEGAKLVIGDKTAAVHDTAKLVKDAGGEVIALEIDAGIEADVASLVAAAKENFGGLDVAFANAGIIGDMGGIFDFDPAAWAETLRVNLIGPALMVKHAGKAMVDQGRGGAIVLTASVAGLNSGAGPGAYSASKAGVINLAKVAAQQLSTSGVRVNAVCPGLTETGMTKPTFDYAKAKEVTHKLGQLNPLRRAAQPEELANVALFLASDQASYINGQAIAVDGGLTSSHPVTRQLLGQTSH
;
A
#
# COMPACT_ATOMS: atom_id res chain seq x y z
N MET A 1 -11.44 -17.43 -14.91
CA MET A 1 -11.91 -16.22 -14.23
C MET A 1 -10.77 -15.74 -13.33
N GLY A 2 -10.39 -14.46 -13.45
CA GLY A 2 -9.39 -13.83 -12.58
C GLY A 2 -9.93 -13.59 -11.16
N ALA A 3 -9.03 -13.38 -10.20
CA ALA A 3 -9.41 -13.18 -8.79
C ALA A 3 -10.24 -11.90 -8.55
N LEU A 4 -10.21 -10.93 -9.48
CA LEU A 4 -10.97 -9.69 -9.46
C LEU A 4 -11.85 -9.50 -10.71
N ASP A 5 -12.22 -10.59 -11.36
CA ASP A 5 -13.02 -10.55 -12.59
C ASP A 5 -14.32 -9.76 -12.40
N GLY A 6 -14.51 -8.71 -13.21
CA GLY A 6 -15.66 -7.78 -13.14
C GLY A 6 -15.68 -6.83 -11.93
N LYS A 7 -14.72 -6.89 -11.02
CA LYS A 7 -14.63 -5.97 -9.88
C LYS A 7 -14.09 -4.61 -10.30
N VAL A 8 -14.55 -3.57 -9.62
CA VAL A 8 -14.07 -2.19 -9.78
C VAL A 8 -13.11 -1.86 -8.64
N ALA A 9 -11.88 -1.45 -8.96
CA ALA A 9 -10.84 -1.17 -7.98
C ALA A 9 -10.25 0.25 -8.11
N ILE A 10 -10.05 0.91 -6.98
CA ILE A 10 -9.30 2.17 -6.87
C ILE A 10 -7.91 1.87 -6.32
N ILE A 11 -6.85 2.50 -6.89
CA ILE A 11 -5.47 2.42 -6.38
C ILE A 11 -4.87 3.81 -6.34
N THR A 12 -4.35 4.25 -5.17
CA THR A 12 -3.59 5.50 -5.06
C THR A 12 -2.08 5.25 -5.05
N GLY A 13 -1.29 6.25 -5.46
CA GLY A 13 0.16 6.09 -5.62
C GLY A 13 0.50 5.13 -6.76
N ALA A 14 -0.33 5.13 -7.81
CA ALA A 14 -0.26 4.18 -8.91
C ALA A 14 0.75 4.56 -10.00
N GLY A 15 1.40 5.73 -9.90
CA GLY A 15 2.39 6.18 -10.88
C GLY A 15 3.69 5.38 -10.87
N SER A 16 4.00 4.64 -9.79
CA SER A 16 5.25 3.88 -9.68
C SER A 16 5.17 2.76 -8.63
N GLY A 17 6.24 1.98 -8.52
CA GLY A 17 6.47 1.02 -7.43
C GLY A 17 5.31 0.06 -7.18
N ILE A 18 4.93 -0.11 -5.92
CA ILE A 18 3.88 -1.05 -5.49
C ILE A 18 2.53 -0.72 -6.13
N GLY A 19 2.17 0.58 -6.23
CA GLY A 19 0.90 1.00 -6.82
C GLY A 19 0.80 0.66 -8.30
N ARG A 20 1.86 0.91 -9.09
CA ARG A 20 1.93 0.52 -10.51
C ARG A 20 1.86 -0.99 -10.68
N ALA A 21 2.67 -1.74 -9.92
CA ALA A 21 2.66 -3.20 -9.96
C ALA A 21 1.28 -3.76 -9.61
N SER A 22 0.60 -3.16 -8.60
CA SER A 22 -0.76 -3.56 -8.23
C SER A 22 -1.79 -3.23 -9.31
N ALA A 23 -1.66 -2.08 -9.99
CA ALA A 23 -2.56 -1.73 -11.08
C ALA A 23 -2.46 -2.75 -12.23
N LEU A 24 -1.24 -3.11 -12.64
CA LEU A 24 -1.01 -4.12 -13.66
C LEU A 24 -1.53 -5.50 -13.21
N ARG A 25 -1.26 -5.87 -11.97
CA ARG A 25 -1.66 -7.16 -11.42
C ARG A 25 -3.18 -7.28 -11.28
N PHE A 26 -3.86 -6.25 -10.78
CA PHE A 26 -5.33 -6.24 -10.63
C PHE A 26 -6.03 -6.25 -11.99
N ALA A 27 -5.51 -5.49 -12.97
CA ALA A 27 -6.05 -5.53 -14.34
C ALA A 27 -5.91 -6.91 -14.98
N ALA A 28 -4.76 -7.58 -14.81
CA ALA A 28 -4.53 -8.95 -15.29
C ALA A 28 -5.49 -9.99 -14.67
N GLU A 29 -6.04 -9.67 -13.48
CA GLU A 29 -7.07 -10.47 -12.80
C GLU A 29 -8.51 -10.02 -13.10
N GLY A 30 -8.70 -9.17 -14.11
CA GLY A 30 -10.00 -8.78 -14.62
C GLY A 30 -10.64 -7.58 -13.92
N ALA A 31 -9.91 -6.83 -13.10
CA ALA A 31 -10.43 -5.63 -12.47
C ALA A 31 -10.52 -4.45 -13.46
N LYS A 32 -11.59 -3.66 -13.35
CA LYS A 32 -11.69 -2.32 -13.93
C LYS A 32 -11.09 -1.32 -12.95
N LEU A 33 -10.23 -0.42 -13.41
CA LEU A 33 -9.40 0.38 -12.52
C LEU A 33 -9.71 1.87 -12.59
N VAL A 34 -9.71 2.52 -11.41
CA VAL A 34 -9.50 3.96 -11.28
C VAL A 34 -8.20 4.14 -10.51
N ILE A 35 -7.20 4.73 -11.14
CA ILE A 35 -5.88 4.91 -10.53
C ILE A 35 -5.56 6.38 -10.33
N GLY A 36 -4.97 6.70 -9.18
CA GLY A 36 -4.60 8.05 -8.83
C GLY A 36 -3.13 8.17 -8.41
N ASP A 37 -2.48 9.27 -8.79
CA ASP A 37 -1.14 9.64 -8.33
C ASP A 37 -0.99 11.16 -8.35
N LYS A 38 -0.04 11.69 -7.57
CA LYS A 38 0.26 13.13 -7.55
C LYS A 38 0.99 13.59 -8.81
N THR A 39 1.52 12.67 -9.59
CA THR A 39 2.33 12.95 -10.78
C THR A 39 1.71 12.39 -12.04
N ALA A 40 2.05 12.99 -13.19
CA ALA A 40 1.63 12.52 -14.50
C ALA A 40 2.06 11.07 -14.82
N ALA A 41 2.97 10.46 -14.04
CA ALA A 41 3.38 9.07 -14.18
C ALA A 41 2.21 8.07 -14.05
N VAL A 42 1.06 8.50 -13.50
CA VAL A 42 -0.18 7.71 -13.49
C VAL A 42 -0.67 7.40 -14.90
N HIS A 43 -0.47 8.30 -15.85
CA HIS A 43 -0.89 8.10 -17.25
C HIS A 43 -0.02 7.06 -17.95
N ASP A 44 1.27 6.95 -17.60
CA ASP A 44 2.15 5.87 -18.10
C ASP A 44 1.63 4.51 -17.61
N THR A 45 1.24 4.44 -16.34
CA THR A 45 0.65 3.21 -15.78
C THR A 45 -0.67 2.86 -16.47
N ALA A 46 -1.53 3.86 -16.70
CA ALA A 46 -2.77 3.65 -17.43
C ALA A 46 -2.53 3.16 -18.86
N LYS A 47 -1.51 3.70 -19.54
CA LYS A 47 -1.12 3.22 -20.85
C LYS A 47 -0.71 1.75 -20.82
N LEU A 48 0.12 1.34 -19.86
CA LEU A 48 0.55 -0.06 -19.71
C LEU A 48 -0.66 -1.00 -19.46
N VAL A 49 -1.63 -0.59 -18.64
CA VAL A 49 -2.86 -1.36 -18.38
C VAL A 49 -3.68 -1.49 -19.66
N LYS A 50 -3.87 -0.41 -20.43
CA LYS A 50 -4.61 -0.42 -21.69
C LYS A 50 -3.93 -1.27 -22.76
N ASP A 51 -2.60 -1.15 -22.88
CA ASP A 51 -1.80 -1.95 -23.85
C ASP A 51 -1.91 -3.46 -23.54
N ALA A 52 -2.15 -3.83 -22.27
CA ALA A 52 -2.42 -5.20 -21.83
C ALA A 52 -3.90 -5.60 -21.94
N GLY A 53 -4.78 -4.75 -22.49
CA GLY A 53 -6.21 -5.02 -22.68
C GLY A 53 -7.10 -4.73 -21.48
N GLY A 54 -6.58 -4.08 -20.42
CA GLY A 54 -7.36 -3.72 -19.24
C GLY A 54 -8.13 -2.40 -19.38
N GLU A 55 -9.19 -2.24 -18.58
CA GLU A 55 -9.97 -1.02 -18.48
C GLU A 55 -9.46 -0.14 -17.35
N VAL A 56 -9.08 1.11 -17.64
CA VAL A 56 -8.52 2.02 -16.63
C VAL A 56 -8.81 3.49 -16.90
N ILE A 57 -9.09 4.22 -15.83
CA ILE A 57 -9.16 5.68 -15.74
C ILE A 57 -8.02 6.14 -14.83
N ALA A 58 -7.26 7.15 -15.26
CA ALA A 58 -6.17 7.75 -14.50
C ALA A 58 -6.49 9.19 -14.14
N LEU A 59 -6.26 9.57 -12.88
CA LEU A 59 -6.47 10.92 -12.37
C LEU A 59 -5.19 11.40 -11.66
N GLU A 60 -4.77 12.62 -11.93
CA GLU A 60 -3.75 13.29 -11.14
C GLU A 60 -4.41 13.84 -9.87
N ILE A 61 -4.04 13.32 -8.70
CA ILE A 61 -4.65 13.64 -7.40
C ILE A 61 -3.61 13.63 -6.28
N ASP A 62 -3.83 14.43 -5.27
CA ASP A 62 -3.14 14.32 -3.98
C ASP A 62 -3.99 13.48 -3.01
N ALA A 63 -3.50 12.30 -2.65
CA ALA A 63 -4.22 11.37 -1.77
C ALA A 63 -4.48 11.92 -0.35
N GLY A 64 -3.81 12.99 0.07
CA GLY A 64 -4.07 13.69 1.33
C GLY A 64 -5.11 14.81 1.22
N ILE A 65 -5.75 15.01 0.05
CA ILE A 65 -6.81 15.98 -0.17
C ILE A 65 -8.15 15.26 -0.32
N GLU A 66 -9.13 15.65 0.51
CA GLU A 66 -10.41 14.95 0.58
C GLU A 66 -11.18 15.00 -0.75
N ALA A 67 -11.23 16.15 -1.42
CA ALA A 67 -11.91 16.29 -2.70
C ALA A 67 -11.33 15.38 -3.78
N ASP A 68 -10.00 15.22 -3.78
CA ASP A 68 -9.29 14.37 -4.74
C ASP A 68 -9.60 12.89 -4.50
N VAL A 69 -9.60 12.44 -3.23
CA VAL A 69 -10.00 11.07 -2.89
C VAL A 69 -11.46 10.80 -3.25
N ALA A 70 -12.35 11.77 -2.97
CA ALA A 70 -13.75 11.67 -3.34
C ALA A 70 -13.96 11.56 -4.87
N SER A 71 -13.13 12.27 -5.66
CA SER A 71 -13.18 12.23 -7.13
C SER A 71 -12.86 10.85 -7.70
N LEU A 72 -11.94 10.10 -7.09
CA LEU A 72 -11.64 8.71 -7.47
C LEU A 72 -12.88 7.82 -7.29
N VAL A 73 -13.58 7.96 -6.16
CA VAL A 73 -14.78 7.18 -5.87
C VAL A 73 -15.93 7.56 -6.80
N ALA A 74 -16.09 8.87 -7.11
CA ALA A 74 -17.06 9.33 -8.08
C ALA A 74 -16.77 8.74 -9.47
N ALA A 75 -15.52 8.80 -9.94
CA ALA A 75 -15.12 8.23 -11.23
C ALA A 75 -15.39 6.72 -11.31
N ALA A 76 -15.18 5.95 -10.24
CA ALA A 76 -15.50 4.53 -10.20
C ALA A 76 -17.00 4.27 -10.35
N LYS A 77 -17.84 5.04 -9.65
CA LYS A 77 -19.31 4.90 -9.73
C LYS A 77 -19.85 5.32 -11.09
N GLU A 78 -19.38 6.43 -11.63
CA GLU A 78 -19.88 7.01 -12.89
C GLU A 78 -19.50 6.17 -14.11
N ASN A 79 -18.28 5.64 -14.15
CA ASN A 79 -17.77 4.96 -15.33
C ASN A 79 -17.93 3.43 -15.27
N PHE A 80 -17.95 2.84 -14.06
CA PHE A 80 -17.98 1.39 -13.88
C PHE A 80 -19.15 0.91 -13.02
N GLY A 81 -20.02 1.81 -12.55
CA GLY A 81 -21.27 1.48 -11.86
C GLY A 81 -21.11 1.11 -10.37
N GLY A 82 -19.94 1.26 -9.78
CA GLY A 82 -19.73 0.97 -8.34
C GLY A 82 -18.27 0.87 -7.94
N LEU A 83 -18.03 0.34 -6.73
CA LEU A 83 -16.70 0.17 -6.17
C LEU A 83 -16.64 -1.11 -5.31
N ASP A 84 -15.71 -2.00 -5.60
CA ASP A 84 -15.54 -3.27 -4.88
C ASP A 84 -14.24 -3.33 -4.09
N VAL A 85 -13.18 -2.65 -4.57
CA VAL A 85 -11.85 -2.68 -3.96
C VAL A 85 -11.28 -1.26 -3.88
N ALA A 86 -10.66 -0.92 -2.75
CA ALA A 86 -9.87 0.29 -2.62
C ALA A 86 -8.48 -0.04 -2.05
N PHE A 87 -7.43 0.30 -2.77
CA PHE A 87 -6.05 0.16 -2.29
C PHE A 87 -5.44 1.54 -2.05
N ALA A 88 -5.44 1.96 -0.77
CA ALA A 88 -4.81 3.20 -0.31
C ALA A 88 -3.30 2.96 -0.15
N ASN A 89 -2.56 3.16 -1.24
CA ASN A 89 -1.13 2.85 -1.29
C ASN A 89 -0.24 4.10 -1.31
N ALA A 90 -0.74 5.26 -1.73
CA ALA A 90 0.04 6.51 -1.76
C ALA A 90 0.74 6.79 -0.43
N GLY A 91 1.98 7.28 -0.49
CA GLY A 91 2.75 7.64 0.68
C GLY A 91 4.05 8.34 0.34
N ILE A 92 4.62 9.02 1.34
CA ILE A 92 5.91 9.70 1.28
C ILE A 92 6.78 9.27 2.46
N ILE A 93 8.10 9.38 2.32
CA ILE A 93 9.03 9.09 3.42
C ILE A 93 9.03 10.23 4.45
N GLY A 94 8.84 11.46 4.00
CA GLY A 94 8.76 12.65 4.82
C GLY A 94 10.11 13.13 5.36
N ASP A 95 10.05 13.78 6.55
CA ASP A 95 11.20 14.34 7.22
C ASP A 95 12.16 13.26 7.73
N MET A 96 13.45 13.48 7.49
CA MET A 96 14.55 12.61 7.94
C MET A 96 15.23 13.14 9.21
N GLY A 97 14.75 14.24 9.79
CA GLY A 97 15.27 14.82 11.03
C GLY A 97 15.19 13.87 12.22
N GLY A 98 16.17 13.96 13.11
CA GLY A 98 16.18 13.24 14.39
C GLY A 98 15.12 13.77 15.34
N ILE A 99 14.97 13.10 16.49
CA ILE A 99 13.92 13.45 17.47
C ILE A 99 14.08 14.86 18.06
N PHE A 100 15.26 15.45 18.00
CA PHE A 100 15.54 16.80 18.49
C PHE A 100 15.51 17.87 17.40
N ASP A 101 15.57 17.47 16.12
CA ASP A 101 15.78 18.38 14.97
C ASP A 101 14.71 18.24 13.88
N PHE A 102 13.58 17.56 14.18
CA PHE A 102 12.50 17.39 13.20
C PHE A 102 11.76 18.70 12.92
N ASP A 103 11.29 18.85 11.69
CA ASP A 103 10.39 19.95 11.32
C ASP A 103 8.91 19.55 11.54
N PRO A 104 8.17 20.25 12.45
CA PRO A 104 6.76 19.97 12.69
C PRO A 104 5.87 20.09 11.44
N ALA A 105 6.20 21.01 10.51
CA ALA A 105 5.42 21.17 9.27
C ALA A 105 5.63 19.96 8.34
N ALA A 106 6.86 19.47 8.19
CA ALA A 106 7.15 18.27 7.43
C ALA A 106 6.54 17.01 8.08
N TRP A 107 6.48 16.96 9.42
CA TRP A 107 5.74 15.92 10.14
C TRP A 107 4.23 15.95 9.81
N ALA A 108 3.61 17.14 9.88
CA ALA A 108 2.20 17.31 9.55
C ALA A 108 1.90 16.87 8.11
N GLU A 109 2.77 17.22 7.15
CA GLU A 109 2.62 16.80 5.76
C GLU A 109 2.74 15.27 5.60
N THR A 110 3.68 14.64 6.32
CA THR A 110 3.82 13.18 6.32
C THR A 110 2.57 12.51 6.87
N LEU A 111 2.01 13.01 7.95
CA LEU A 111 0.75 12.49 8.52
C LEU A 111 -0.44 12.74 7.58
N ARG A 112 -0.49 13.91 6.92
CA ARG A 112 -1.54 14.25 5.96
C ARG A 112 -1.60 13.23 4.83
N VAL A 113 -0.48 12.90 4.22
CA VAL A 113 -0.44 11.96 3.10
C VAL A 113 -0.59 10.52 3.60
N ASN A 114 0.23 10.11 4.58
CA ASN A 114 0.39 8.69 4.94
C ASN A 114 -0.69 8.14 5.88
N LEU A 115 -1.40 8.99 6.62
CA LEU A 115 -2.41 8.57 7.61
C LEU A 115 -3.79 9.15 7.30
N ILE A 116 -3.88 10.47 7.09
CA ILE A 116 -5.17 11.08 6.76
C ILE A 116 -5.64 10.62 5.37
N GLY A 117 -4.75 10.53 4.38
CA GLY A 117 -5.08 10.00 3.05
C GLY A 117 -5.75 8.63 3.09
N PRO A 118 -5.16 7.60 3.71
CA PRO A 118 -5.83 6.31 3.93
C PRO A 118 -7.15 6.42 4.70
N ALA A 119 -7.26 7.30 5.70
CA ALA A 119 -8.51 7.52 6.42
C ALA A 119 -9.61 8.12 5.51
N LEU A 120 -9.26 9.05 4.64
CA LEU A 120 -10.16 9.60 3.61
C LEU A 120 -10.61 8.51 2.64
N MET A 121 -9.71 7.62 2.23
CA MET A 121 -10.08 6.47 1.38
C MET A 121 -11.06 5.55 2.12
N VAL A 122 -10.81 5.22 3.37
CA VAL A 122 -11.77 4.42 4.18
C VAL A 122 -13.12 5.11 4.27
N LYS A 123 -13.14 6.44 4.51
CA LYS A 123 -14.37 7.23 4.59
C LYS A 123 -15.19 7.14 3.29
N HIS A 124 -14.58 7.47 2.17
CA HIS A 124 -15.32 7.61 0.89
C HIS A 124 -15.58 6.27 0.23
N ALA A 125 -14.58 5.38 0.15
CA ALA A 125 -14.76 4.05 -0.42
C ALA A 125 -15.62 3.17 0.48
N GLY A 126 -15.39 3.20 1.80
CA GLY A 126 -16.21 2.45 2.76
C GLY A 126 -17.68 2.85 2.67
N LYS A 127 -17.97 4.17 2.64
CA LYS A 127 -19.35 4.64 2.45
C LYS A 127 -19.95 4.16 1.13
N ALA A 128 -19.22 4.26 0.02
CA ALA A 128 -19.70 3.80 -1.28
C ALA A 128 -20.01 2.30 -1.28
N MET A 129 -19.15 1.48 -0.69
CA MET A 129 -19.33 0.03 -0.56
C MET A 129 -20.52 -0.33 0.33
N VAL A 130 -20.72 0.39 1.44
CA VAL A 130 -21.88 0.20 2.33
C VAL A 130 -23.17 0.59 1.60
N ASP A 131 -23.21 1.75 0.94
CA ASP A 131 -24.40 2.23 0.25
C ASP A 131 -24.83 1.28 -0.90
N GLN A 132 -23.87 0.62 -1.57
CA GLN A 132 -24.20 -0.36 -2.63
C GLN A 132 -24.60 -1.74 -2.09
N GLY A 133 -24.35 -2.09 -0.82
CA GLY A 133 -24.89 -3.24 -0.12
C GLY A 133 -24.34 -4.61 -0.55
N ARG A 134 -23.23 -4.67 -1.29
CA ARG A 134 -22.62 -5.95 -1.75
C ARG A 134 -21.25 -6.25 -1.13
N GLY A 135 -20.87 -5.50 -0.09
CA GLY A 135 -19.57 -5.64 0.56
C GLY A 135 -18.44 -5.01 -0.24
N GLY A 136 -17.21 -5.39 0.09
CA GLY A 136 -16.00 -4.90 -0.58
C GLY A 136 -14.73 -5.16 0.23
N ALA A 137 -13.58 -4.70 -0.31
CA ALA A 137 -12.31 -4.82 0.37
C ALA A 137 -11.51 -3.53 0.30
N ILE A 138 -11.01 -3.07 1.43
CA ILE A 138 -10.09 -1.93 1.54
C ILE A 138 -8.74 -2.44 2.03
N VAL A 139 -7.69 -2.18 1.27
CA VAL A 139 -6.31 -2.51 1.62
C VAL A 139 -5.54 -1.22 1.86
N LEU A 140 -4.79 -1.14 2.96
CA LEU A 140 -4.01 0.03 3.34
C LEU A 140 -2.52 -0.32 3.32
N THR A 141 -1.68 0.55 2.77
CA THR A 141 -0.23 0.36 2.83
C THR A 141 0.35 0.95 4.11
N ALA A 142 0.60 0.09 5.10
CA ALA A 142 1.40 0.41 6.28
C ALA A 142 2.91 0.25 5.98
N SER A 143 3.67 -0.32 6.90
CA SER A 143 5.11 -0.65 6.76
C SER A 143 5.56 -1.48 7.95
N VAL A 144 6.68 -2.21 7.81
CA VAL A 144 7.42 -2.75 8.95
C VAL A 144 7.85 -1.66 9.94
N ALA A 145 8.03 -0.41 9.46
CA ALA A 145 8.30 0.75 10.30
C ALA A 145 7.16 1.11 11.26
N GLY A 146 5.93 0.67 10.97
CA GLY A 146 4.80 0.78 11.89
C GLY A 146 4.67 -0.38 12.87
N LEU A 147 5.41 -1.47 12.64
CA LEU A 147 5.47 -2.65 13.52
C LEU A 147 6.65 -2.54 14.52
N ASN A 148 7.82 -2.16 14.03
CA ASN A 148 9.06 -2.08 14.81
C ASN A 148 9.78 -0.75 14.54
N SER A 149 10.48 -0.23 15.54
CA SER A 149 11.34 0.94 15.38
C SER A 149 12.58 0.65 14.53
N GLY A 150 13.18 1.71 13.96
CA GLY A 150 14.45 1.63 13.23
C GLY A 150 14.32 1.32 11.71
N ALA A 151 13.11 1.13 11.20
CA ALA A 151 12.87 0.86 9.78
C ALA A 151 12.42 2.10 8.97
N GLY A 152 12.40 3.29 9.58
CA GLY A 152 12.04 4.54 8.94
C GLY A 152 12.14 5.73 9.88
N PRO A 153 12.06 6.98 9.36
CA PRO A 153 12.09 8.19 10.18
C PRO A 153 10.86 8.30 11.08
N GLY A 154 10.90 9.20 12.07
CA GLY A 154 9.90 9.31 13.13
C GLY A 154 8.48 9.51 12.62
N ALA A 155 8.25 10.55 11.79
CA ALA A 155 6.93 10.85 11.22
C ALA A 155 6.38 9.69 10.38
N TYR A 156 7.22 9.10 9.54
CA TYR A 156 6.86 7.94 8.72
C TYR A 156 6.43 6.77 9.60
N SER A 157 7.25 6.38 10.58
CA SER A 157 6.96 5.25 11.48
C SER A 157 5.66 5.47 12.26
N ALA A 158 5.47 6.68 12.82
CA ALA A 158 4.24 7.04 13.51
C ALA A 158 3.02 6.98 12.60
N SER A 159 3.13 7.50 11.36
CA SER A 159 2.04 7.43 10.37
C SER A 159 1.67 5.98 10.04
N LYS A 160 2.66 5.10 9.85
CA LYS A 160 2.44 3.70 9.48
C LYS A 160 1.91 2.84 10.64
N ALA A 161 2.29 3.15 11.88
CA ALA A 161 1.64 2.59 13.08
C ALA A 161 0.17 3.03 13.18
N GLY A 162 -0.12 4.30 12.87
CA GLY A 162 -1.49 4.82 12.77
C GLY A 162 -2.33 4.08 11.73
N VAL A 163 -1.77 3.77 10.54
CA VAL A 163 -2.46 3.01 9.49
C VAL A 163 -2.79 1.57 9.95
N ILE A 164 -1.88 0.92 10.69
CA ILE A 164 -2.13 -0.41 11.25
C ILE A 164 -3.34 -0.37 12.20
N ASN A 165 -3.40 0.65 13.06
CA ASN A 165 -4.53 0.79 13.97
C ASN A 165 -5.82 1.23 13.23
N LEU A 166 -5.71 2.09 12.21
CA LEU A 166 -6.83 2.48 11.35
C LEU A 166 -7.51 1.27 10.71
N ALA A 167 -6.73 0.29 10.22
CA ALA A 167 -7.30 -0.94 9.66
C ALA A 167 -8.18 -1.68 10.67
N LYS A 168 -7.74 -1.78 11.94
CA LYS A 168 -8.50 -2.43 13.02
C LYS A 168 -9.79 -1.68 13.36
N VAL A 169 -9.68 -0.35 13.52
CA VAL A 169 -10.83 0.51 13.86
C VAL A 169 -11.85 0.50 12.72
N ALA A 170 -11.39 0.64 11.47
CA ALA A 170 -12.28 0.65 10.31
C ALA A 170 -12.99 -0.71 10.12
N ALA A 171 -12.26 -1.82 10.28
CA ALA A 171 -12.85 -3.16 10.22
C ALA A 171 -13.96 -3.36 11.24
N GLN A 172 -13.79 -2.80 12.46
CA GLN A 172 -14.82 -2.84 13.51
C GLN A 172 -16.01 -1.93 13.19
N GLN A 173 -15.75 -0.70 12.73
CA GLN A 173 -16.81 0.28 12.43
C GLN A 173 -17.63 -0.09 11.19
N LEU A 174 -17.06 -0.84 10.25
CA LEU A 174 -17.74 -1.37 9.07
C LEU A 174 -18.32 -2.78 9.30
N SER A 175 -18.44 -3.22 10.55
CA SER A 175 -19.02 -4.52 10.90
C SER A 175 -20.42 -4.69 10.29
N THR A 176 -20.77 -5.92 9.91
CA THR A 176 -22.04 -6.31 9.28
C THR A 176 -22.28 -5.79 7.85
N SER A 177 -21.43 -4.89 7.34
CA SER A 177 -21.57 -4.34 5.98
C SER A 177 -21.03 -5.27 4.88
N GLY A 178 -20.27 -6.30 5.23
CA GLY A 178 -19.50 -7.13 4.29
C GLY A 178 -18.23 -6.47 3.77
N VAL A 179 -17.88 -5.25 4.24
CA VAL A 179 -16.64 -4.57 3.87
C VAL A 179 -15.51 -5.00 4.80
N ARG A 180 -14.41 -5.50 4.22
CA ARG A 180 -13.20 -5.88 4.95
C ARG A 180 -12.14 -4.79 4.83
N VAL A 181 -11.39 -4.54 5.90
CA VAL A 181 -10.28 -3.57 5.90
C VAL A 181 -9.04 -4.24 6.48
N ASN A 182 -7.96 -4.29 5.69
CA ASN A 182 -6.69 -4.86 6.12
C ASN A 182 -5.52 -3.96 5.70
N ALA A 183 -4.36 -4.16 6.32
CA ALA A 183 -3.14 -3.46 5.96
C ALA A 183 -2.07 -4.44 5.47
N VAL A 184 -1.28 -4.03 4.47
CA VAL A 184 0.00 -4.65 4.13
C VAL A 184 1.12 -3.87 4.79
N CYS A 185 2.13 -4.56 5.31
CA CYS A 185 3.31 -3.97 5.95
C CYS A 185 4.57 -4.37 5.17
N PRO A 186 4.94 -3.60 4.11
CA PRO A 186 6.12 -3.89 3.32
C PRO A 186 7.41 -3.78 4.14
N GLY A 187 8.35 -4.70 3.89
CA GLY A 187 9.77 -4.54 4.20
C GLY A 187 10.48 -3.66 3.16
N LEU A 188 11.82 -3.75 3.11
CA LEU A 188 12.60 -3.07 2.07
C LEU A 188 12.18 -3.60 0.69
N THR A 189 11.58 -2.73 -0.11
CA THR A 189 11.08 -3.04 -1.46
C THR A 189 11.75 -2.10 -2.46
N GLU A 190 12.17 -2.61 -3.62
CA GLU A 190 12.81 -1.80 -4.67
C GLU A 190 11.76 -0.96 -5.41
N THR A 191 11.65 0.32 -5.04
CA THR A 191 10.67 1.27 -5.59
C THR A 191 11.29 2.63 -5.82
N GLY A 192 10.56 3.56 -6.42
CA GLY A 192 10.99 4.96 -6.52
C GLY A 192 11.29 5.60 -5.18
N MET A 193 10.52 5.27 -4.13
CA MET A 193 10.72 5.79 -2.77
C MET A 193 12.06 5.34 -2.17
N THR A 194 12.46 4.10 -2.42
CA THR A 194 13.71 3.51 -1.87
C THR A 194 14.89 3.62 -2.84
N LYS A 195 14.67 4.13 -4.05
CA LYS A 195 15.69 4.31 -5.08
C LYS A 195 16.98 4.96 -4.57
N PRO A 196 16.96 6.04 -3.75
CA PRO A 196 18.19 6.62 -3.23
C PRO A 196 19.05 5.62 -2.43
N THR A 197 18.43 4.71 -1.67
CA THR A 197 19.13 3.66 -0.92
C THR A 197 19.77 2.65 -1.87
N PHE A 198 19.07 2.24 -2.92
CA PHE A 198 19.58 1.32 -3.94
C PHE A 198 20.70 1.94 -4.76
N ASP A 199 20.54 3.20 -5.19
CA ASP A 199 21.56 3.93 -5.95
C ASP A 199 22.84 4.12 -5.11
N TYR A 200 22.72 4.46 -3.82
CA TYR A 200 23.85 4.55 -2.90
C TYR A 200 24.57 3.20 -2.77
N ALA A 201 23.82 2.12 -2.56
CA ALA A 201 24.42 0.79 -2.43
C ALA A 201 25.11 0.34 -3.71
N LYS A 202 24.56 0.69 -4.88
CA LYS A 202 25.18 0.44 -6.19
C LYS A 202 26.47 1.24 -6.37
N ALA A 203 26.43 2.54 -6.07
CA ALA A 203 27.61 3.41 -6.16
C ALA A 203 28.75 3.00 -5.23
N LYS A 204 28.45 2.36 -4.11
CA LYS A 204 29.40 1.83 -3.14
C LYS A 204 29.73 0.34 -3.33
N GLU A 205 29.21 -0.29 -4.37
CA GLU A 205 29.37 -1.73 -4.66
C GLU A 205 28.93 -2.66 -3.49
N VAL A 206 27.93 -2.20 -2.69
CA VAL A 206 27.44 -2.93 -1.51
C VAL A 206 25.98 -3.40 -1.64
N THR A 207 25.51 -3.58 -2.86
CA THR A 207 24.13 -4.06 -3.15
C THR A 207 23.83 -5.38 -2.44
N HIS A 208 24.83 -6.24 -2.25
CA HIS A 208 24.74 -7.49 -1.52
C HIS A 208 24.34 -7.32 -0.03
N LYS A 209 24.42 -6.09 0.51
CA LYS A 209 24.01 -5.77 1.89
C LYS A 209 22.53 -5.42 2.01
N LEU A 210 21.86 -5.13 0.88
CA LEU A 210 20.44 -4.80 0.90
C LEU A 210 19.61 -6.03 1.30
N GLY A 211 18.70 -5.82 2.26
CA GLY A 211 17.83 -6.88 2.75
C GLY A 211 18.49 -7.94 3.65
N GLN A 212 19.78 -7.79 4.01
CA GLN A 212 20.51 -8.82 4.79
C GLN A 212 19.99 -9.03 6.23
N LEU A 213 19.12 -8.13 6.71
CA LEU A 213 18.52 -8.26 8.04
C LEU A 213 17.30 -9.19 8.05
N ASN A 214 16.69 -9.46 6.90
CA ASN A 214 15.61 -10.44 6.82
C ASN A 214 16.13 -11.84 6.46
N PRO A 215 15.45 -12.92 6.87
CA PRO A 215 15.84 -14.31 6.57
C PRO A 215 15.98 -14.63 5.08
N LEU A 216 15.20 -13.99 4.19
CA LEU A 216 15.33 -14.18 2.74
C LEU A 216 16.54 -13.44 2.15
N ARG A 217 17.20 -12.57 2.93
CA ARG A 217 18.44 -11.86 2.60
C ARG A 217 18.41 -11.10 1.28
N ARG A 218 17.26 -10.52 0.96
CA ARG A 218 17.09 -9.65 -0.21
C ARG A 218 16.00 -8.61 0.03
N ALA A 219 15.98 -7.58 -0.78
CA ALA A 219 14.82 -6.71 -0.90
C ALA A 219 13.69 -7.44 -1.65
N ALA A 220 12.47 -6.99 -1.43
CA ALA A 220 11.30 -7.41 -2.20
C ALA A 220 11.23 -6.64 -3.52
N GLN A 221 10.56 -7.23 -4.51
CA GLN A 221 10.11 -6.56 -5.71
C GLN A 221 8.66 -6.05 -5.51
N PRO A 222 8.25 -4.96 -6.18
CA PRO A 222 6.90 -4.41 -6.06
C PRO A 222 5.78 -5.42 -6.32
N GLU A 223 6.02 -6.37 -7.22
CA GLU A 223 5.08 -7.43 -7.59
C GLU A 223 4.77 -8.37 -6.42
N GLU A 224 5.71 -8.59 -5.52
CA GLU A 224 5.51 -9.43 -4.33
C GLU A 224 4.50 -8.79 -3.37
N LEU A 225 4.52 -7.45 -3.27
CA LEU A 225 3.54 -6.67 -2.50
C LEU A 225 2.19 -6.61 -3.20
N ALA A 226 2.20 -6.44 -4.52
CA ALA A 226 1.00 -6.43 -5.35
C ALA A 226 0.22 -7.76 -5.25
N ASN A 227 0.92 -8.90 -5.17
CA ASN A 227 0.29 -10.21 -5.00
C ASN A 227 -0.43 -10.33 -3.64
N VAL A 228 0.14 -9.81 -2.56
CA VAL A 228 -0.52 -9.83 -1.25
C VAL A 228 -1.69 -8.84 -1.21
N ALA A 229 -1.54 -7.65 -1.82
CA ALA A 229 -2.65 -6.70 -1.96
C ALA A 229 -3.81 -7.29 -2.76
N LEU A 230 -3.53 -8.00 -3.86
CA LEU A 230 -4.52 -8.74 -4.65
C LEU A 230 -5.25 -9.80 -3.81
N PHE A 231 -4.49 -10.63 -3.09
CA PHE A 231 -5.08 -11.64 -2.21
C PHE A 231 -6.04 -11.01 -1.20
N LEU A 232 -5.62 -9.97 -0.49
CA LEU A 232 -6.46 -9.26 0.49
C LEU A 232 -7.67 -8.57 -0.14
N ALA A 233 -7.57 -8.11 -1.39
CA ALA A 233 -8.65 -7.52 -2.15
C ALA A 233 -9.68 -8.54 -2.63
N SER A 234 -9.28 -9.79 -2.84
CA SER A 234 -10.10 -10.86 -3.42
C SER A 234 -10.96 -11.59 -2.39
N ASP A 235 -11.91 -12.39 -2.87
CA ASP A 235 -12.77 -13.25 -2.05
C ASP A 235 -11.99 -14.39 -1.36
N GLN A 236 -10.74 -14.67 -1.79
CA GLN A 236 -9.85 -15.63 -1.12
C GLN A 236 -9.49 -15.21 0.32
N ALA A 237 -9.56 -13.90 0.61
CA ALA A 237 -9.34 -13.33 1.94
C ALA A 237 -10.67 -13.05 2.69
N SER A 238 -11.76 -13.74 2.37
CA SER A 238 -13.11 -13.47 2.88
C SER A 238 -13.23 -13.51 4.41
N TYR A 239 -12.32 -14.19 5.11
CA TYR A 239 -12.30 -14.28 6.58
C TYR A 239 -11.14 -13.52 7.22
N ILE A 240 -10.42 -12.67 6.43
CA ILE A 240 -9.33 -11.82 6.93
C ILE A 240 -9.85 -10.38 7.03
N ASN A 241 -9.97 -9.86 8.26
CA ASN A 241 -10.45 -8.51 8.52
C ASN A 241 -9.71 -7.89 9.71
N GLY A 242 -9.34 -6.62 9.63
CA GLY A 242 -8.64 -5.87 10.68
C GLY A 242 -7.18 -6.29 10.88
N GLN A 243 -6.56 -6.99 9.92
CA GLN A 243 -5.22 -7.52 10.07
C GLN A 243 -4.16 -6.63 9.41
N ALA A 244 -2.95 -6.66 9.99
CA ALA A 244 -1.75 -6.07 9.40
C ALA A 244 -0.79 -7.20 9.00
N ILE A 245 -0.63 -7.41 7.70
CA ILE A 245 0.14 -8.54 7.14
C ILE A 245 1.54 -8.06 6.77
N ALA A 246 2.56 -8.56 7.47
CA ALA A 246 3.95 -8.30 7.13
C ALA A 246 4.35 -9.01 5.83
N VAL A 247 4.96 -8.26 4.90
CA VAL A 247 5.49 -8.75 3.63
C VAL A 247 6.94 -8.28 3.54
N ASP A 248 7.80 -8.90 4.32
CA ASP A 248 9.10 -8.33 4.71
C ASP A 248 10.27 -9.35 4.70
N GLY A 249 10.05 -10.53 4.13
CA GLY A 249 11.05 -11.59 4.08
C GLY A 249 11.40 -12.17 5.46
N GLY A 250 10.53 -11.98 6.46
CA GLY A 250 10.71 -12.43 7.83
C GLY A 250 11.44 -11.43 8.74
N LEU A 251 11.61 -10.17 8.29
CA LEU A 251 12.34 -9.16 9.07
C LEU A 251 11.73 -8.96 10.47
N THR A 252 10.42 -8.77 10.56
CA THR A 252 9.73 -8.49 11.83
C THR A 252 9.50 -9.72 12.70
N SER A 253 9.57 -10.92 12.14
CA SER A 253 9.46 -12.20 12.85
C SER A 253 10.80 -12.77 13.30
N SER A 254 11.91 -12.11 12.93
CA SER A 254 13.27 -12.56 13.25
C SER A 254 13.85 -11.76 14.43
N HIS A 255 14.73 -12.41 15.20
CA HIS A 255 15.53 -11.71 16.20
C HIS A 255 16.60 -10.87 15.49
N PRO A 256 16.73 -9.56 15.76
CA PRO A 256 17.56 -8.66 14.97
C PRO A 256 19.07 -8.91 15.08
N VAL A 257 19.53 -9.67 16.07
CA VAL A 257 20.95 -9.84 16.40
C VAL A 257 21.50 -11.20 15.99
N THR A 258 20.65 -12.21 15.76
CA THR A 258 21.10 -13.58 15.54
C THR A 258 20.92 -14.00 14.08
N ARG A 259 22.03 -14.16 13.35
CA ARG A 259 22.00 -14.85 12.07
C ARG A 259 22.00 -16.36 12.32
N GLN A 260 20.93 -17.01 11.93
CA GLN A 260 20.90 -18.48 11.96
C GLN A 260 21.52 -19.04 10.68
N LEU A 261 22.28 -20.10 10.82
CA LEU A 261 22.71 -20.93 9.71
C LEU A 261 21.63 -21.98 9.43
N LEU A 262 21.59 -22.47 8.19
CA LEU A 262 20.61 -23.48 7.78
C LEU A 262 20.65 -24.70 8.71
N GLY A 263 19.49 -25.07 9.27
CA GLY A 263 19.34 -26.20 10.15
C GLY A 263 19.88 -26.05 11.57
N GLN A 264 20.32 -24.85 11.98
CA GLN A 264 20.80 -24.58 13.33
C GLN A 264 19.81 -23.75 14.15
N THR A 265 19.78 -24.00 15.46
CA THR A 265 19.12 -23.11 16.42
C THR A 265 20.04 -21.95 16.79
N SER A 266 19.48 -20.78 17.13
CA SER A 266 20.27 -19.66 17.68
C SER A 266 20.84 -20.04 19.06
N HIS A 267 22.09 -19.70 19.29
CA HIS A 267 22.75 -19.78 20.58
C HIS A 267 22.74 -18.43 21.26
#